data_e6f8504c9b95598821463d02100e56ce
#
_entry.id   e6f8504c9b95598821463d02100e56ce
#
_cell.length_a   1.000
_cell.length_b   1.000
_cell.length_c   1.000
_cell.angle_alpha   90.00
_cell.angle_beta   90.00
_cell.angle_gamma   90.00
#
_symmetry.space_group_name_H-M   'P 1'
#
loop_
_entity.id
_entity.type
_entity.pdbx_description
1 polymer ?
#
loop_
_entity_poly.entity_id
_entity_poly.type
_entity_poly.pdbx_seq_one_letter_code
_entity_poly.pdbx_strand_id
1 'polypeptide(L)'
;MASFGAQEQENKQIIRQFFELLDRHDTERIGQLLVSNTHYSFHIGGMPSPVDWNEHKRLLAGVNNAFPDLHHEIVDMVAEGDKVAIRLNVTGTHNGKFQGIPPTGKKLSLDEMGFITLINGKISEGWISADTMRLMQQIGGLPPTPAVSSISRS
;
A
#
# COMPACT_ATOMS: atom_id res chain seq x y z
N MET A 1 0.85 -19.24 -27.95
CA MET A 1 1.82 -19.09 -26.86
C MET A 1 1.91 -17.63 -26.48
N ALA A 2 1.52 -17.28 -25.27
CA ALA A 2 1.91 -15.97 -24.74
C ALA A 2 3.45 -15.94 -24.69
N SER A 3 4.07 -14.89 -25.24
CA SER A 3 5.52 -14.74 -25.15
C SER A 3 5.94 -14.59 -23.68
N PHE A 4 7.12 -15.06 -23.33
CA PHE A 4 7.79 -14.70 -22.06
C PHE A 4 7.76 -13.18 -21.91
N GLY A 5 6.99 -12.64 -21.06
CA GLY A 5 6.82 -11.20 -20.89
C GLY A 5 5.38 -10.72 -21.08
N ALA A 6 4.54 -11.44 -21.83
CA ALA A 6 3.13 -11.05 -21.95
C ALA A 6 2.39 -11.19 -20.62
N GLN A 7 2.64 -12.25 -19.87
CA GLN A 7 2.07 -12.49 -18.54
C GLN A 7 2.52 -11.41 -17.55
N GLU A 8 3.80 -11.08 -17.56
CA GLU A 8 4.35 -10.05 -16.70
C GLU A 8 3.76 -8.67 -17.03
N GLN A 9 3.55 -8.35 -18.31
CA GLN A 9 2.91 -7.09 -18.71
C GLN A 9 1.44 -7.03 -18.28
N GLU A 10 0.70 -8.12 -18.43
CA GLU A 10 -0.68 -8.22 -17.93
C GLU A 10 -0.73 -8.07 -16.41
N ASN A 11 0.15 -8.74 -15.67
CA ASN A 11 0.24 -8.64 -14.22
C ASN A 11 0.52 -7.21 -13.77
N LYS A 12 1.45 -6.51 -14.43
CA LYS A 12 1.71 -5.10 -14.16
C LYS A 12 0.47 -4.22 -14.37
N GLN A 13 -0.31 -4.46 -15.42
CA GLN A 13 -1.53 -3.70 -15.69
C GLN A 13 -2.58 -3.93 -14.60
N ILE A 14 -2.73 -5.15 -14.12
CA ILE A 14 -3.64 -5.47 -13.02
C ILE A 14 -3.22 -4.73 -11.75
N ILE A 15 -1.93 -4.66 -11.45
CA ILE A 15 -1.41 -3.94 -10.30
C ILE A 15 -1.65 -2.43 -10.43
N ARG A 16 -1.44 -1.83 -11.61
CA ARG A 16 -1.79 -0.41 -11.86
C ARG A 16 -3.26 -0.17 -11.59
N GLN A 17 -4.13 -1.02 -12.11
CA GLN A 17 -5.57 -0.91 -11.91
C GLN A 17 -5.95 -1.05 -10.43
N PHE A 18 -5.30 -1.95 -9.70
CA PHE A 18 -5.50 -2.12 -8.26
C PHE A 18 -5.26 -0.82 -7.49
N PHE A 19 -4.13 -0.14 -7.73
CA PHE A 19 -3.82 1.12 -7.03
C PHE A 19 -4.73 2.28 -7.47
N GLU A 20 -5.12 2.34 -8.74
CA GLU A 20 -6.10 3.33 -9.20
C GLU A 20 -7.46 3.15 -8.49
N LEU A 21 -7.91 1.91 -8.33
CA LEU A 21 -9.15 1.61 -7.63
C LEU A 21 -9.04 1.88 -6.12
N LEU A 22 -7.88 1.67 -5.51
CA LEU A 22 -7.62 2.08 -4.12
C LEU A 22 -7.81 3.59 -3.96
N ASP A 23 -7.22 4.38 -4.85
CA ASP A 23 -7.35 5.84 -4.81
C ASP A 23 -8.79 6.32 -4.98
N ARG A 24 -9.60 5.54 -5.71
CA ARG A 24 -11.03 5.82 -5.92
C ARG A 24 -11.94 5.23 -4.84
N HIS A 25 -11.38 4.52 -3.87
CA HIS A 25 -12.12 3.79 -2.82
C HIS A 25 -13.12 2.75 -3.38
N ASP A 26 -12.84 2.21 -4.55
CA ASP A 26 -13.73 1.28 -5.26
C ASP A 26 -13.43 -0.18 -4.86
N THR A 27 -13.80 -0.54 -3.64
CA THR A 27 -13.53 -1.88 -3.08
C THR A 27 -14.29 -2.98 -3.81
N GLU A 28 -15.41 -2.67 -4.44
CA GLU A 28 -16.17 -3.64 -5.23
C GLU A 28 -15.36 -4.10 -6.45
N ARG A 29 -14.85 -3.16 -7.22
CA ARG A 29 -14.03 -3.47 -8.39
C ARG A 29 -12.68 -4.08 -8.01
N ILE A 30 -12.09 -3.65 -6.90
CA ILE A 30 -10.89 -4.31 -6.37
C ILE A 30 -11.17 -5.78 -6.14
N GLY A 31 -12.29 -6.13 -5.51
CA GLY A 31 -12.68 -7.52 -5.26
C GLY A 31 -12.72 -8.39 -6.53
N GLN A 32 -13.01 -7.80 -7.69
CA GLN A 32 -13.01 -8.50 -8.97
C GLN A 32 -11.59 -8.83 -9.48
N LEU A 33 -10.58 -8.15 -8.98
CA LEU A 33 -9.17 -8.39 -9.31
C LEU A 33 -8.52 -9.47 -8.44
N LEU A 34 -9.21 -9.94 -7.40
CA LEU A 34 -8.66 -10.84 -6.40
C LEU A 34 -9.12 -12.28 -6.61
N VAL A 35 -8.35 -13.22 -6.10
CA VAL A 35 -8.82 -14.60 -5.87
C VAL A 35 -9.95 -14.59 -4.82
N SER A 36 -10.61 -15.75 -4.60
CA SER A 36 -11.64 -15.86 -3.56
C SER A 36 -11.07 -15.46 -2.18
N ASN A 37 -11.92 -14.94 -1.30
CA ASN A 37 -11.51 -14.46 0.02
C ASN A 37 -10.71 -15.51 0.83
N THR A 38 -11.05 -16.79 0.70
CA THR A 38 -10.37 -17.88 1.40
C THR A 38 -8.94 -18.16 0.93
N HIS A 39 -8.58 -17.68 -0.25
CA HIS A 39 -7.25 -17.83 -0.86
C HIS A 39 -6.46 -16.51 -0.90
N TYR A 40 -7.10 -15.42 -0.54
CA TYR A 40 -6.47 -14.11 -0.48
C TYR A 40 -5.73 -13.92 0.83
N SER A 41 -4.52 -13.41 0.77
CA SER A 41 -3.68 -13.15 1.93
C SER A 41 -2.88 -11.88 1.71
N PHE A 42 -2.99 -10.92 2.60
CA PHE A 42 -2.26 -9.67 2.49
C PHE A 42 -1.51 -9.35 3.78
N HIS A 43 -0.24 -9.00 3.64
CA HIS A 43 0.66 -8.66 4.73
C HIS A 43 1.01 -7.18 4.64
N ILE A 44 0.66 -6.42 5.66
CA ILE A 44 0.90 -4.98 5.72
C ILE A 44 1.81 -4.70 6.91
N GLY A 45 2.97 -4.10 6.65
CA GLY A 45 3.93 -3.76 7.69
C GLY A 45 3.32 -2.85 8.76
N GLY A 46 3.56 -3.19 10.01
CA GLY A 46 3.01 -2.45 11.15
C GLY A 46 1.56 -2.78 11.52
N MET A 47 0.93 -3.71 10.83
CA MET A 47 -0.44 -4.16 11.08
C MET A 47 -0.46 -5.66 11.43
N PRO A 48 -1.46 -6.13 12.22
CA PRO A 48 -1.68 -7.56 12.36
C PRO A 48 -1.91 -8.20 10.99
N SER A 49 -1.13 -9.22 10.65
CA SER A 49 -1.18 -9.85 9.32
C SER A 49 -0.89 -11.36 9.42
N PRO A 50 -1.28 -12.18 8.42
CA PRO A 50 -1.98 -11.78 7.21
C PRO A 50 -3.45 -11.46 7.45
N VAL A 51 -4.05 -10.69 6.55
CA VAL A 51 -5.48 -10.39 6.55
C VAL A 51 -6.14 -11.00 5.30
N ASP A 52 -7.38 -11.43 5.43
CA ASP A 52 -8.22 -11.79 4.29
C ASP A 52 -8.81 -10.52 3.64
N TRP A 53 -9.55 -10.68 2.55
CA TRP A 53 -10.11 -9.52 1.86
C TRP A 53 -11.16 -8.77 2.70
N ASN A 54 -11.95 -9.47 3.51
CA ASN A 54 -12.94 -8.83 4.37
C ASN A 54 -12.28 -7.94 5.43
N GLU A 55 -11.21 -8.42 6.03
CA GLU A 55 -10.42 -7.64 7.00
C GLU A 55 -9.67 -6.49 6.30
N HIS A 56 -9.08 -6.75 5.14
CA HIS A 56 -8.39 -5.72 4.36
C HIS A 56 -9.33 -4.56 3.99
N LYS A 57 -10.59 -4.85 3.61
CA LYS A 57 -11.60 -3.81 3.36
C LYS A 57 -11.85 -2.94 4.59
N ARG A 58 -11.90 -3.51 5.78
CA ARG A 58 -12.07 -2.74 7.02
C ARG A 58 -10.88 -1.82 7.29
N LEU A 59 -9.66 -2.33 7.08
CA LEU A 59 -8.45 -1.52 7.21
C LEU A 59 -8.44 -0.36 6.20
N LEU A 60 -8.80 -0.63 4.95
CA LEU A 60 -8.91 0.40 3.91
C LEU A 60 -9.95 1.46 4.27
N ALA A 61 -11.10 1.08 4.82
CA ALA A 61 -12.12 2.03 5.26
C ALA A 61 -11.58 2.98 6.33
N GLY A 62 -10.81 2.45 7.30
CA GLY A 62 -10.16 3.28 8.34
C GLY A 62 -9.12 4.23 7.75
N VAL A 63 -8.29 3.75 6.84
CA VAL A 63 -7.28 4.56 6.17
C VAL A 63 -7.93 5.64 5.30
N ASN A 64 -8.96 5.29 4.54
CA ASN A 64 -9.68 6.25 3.69
C ASN A 64 -10.41 7.33 4.50
N ASN A 65 -10.91 6.98 5.68
CA ASN A 65 -11.50 7.96 6.59
C ASN A 65 -10.45 8.93 7.15
N ALA A 66 -9.26 8.42 7.47
CA ALA A 66 -8.17 9.23 8.00
C ALA A 66 -7.50 10.10 6.91
N PHE A 67 -7.35 9.57 5.71
CA PHE A 67 -6.68 10.19 4.57
C PHE A 67 -7.54 10.06 3.30
N PRO A 68 -8.62 10.84 3.19
CA PRO A 68 -9.59 10.68 2.09
C PRO A 68 -9.03 11.00 0.71
N ASP A 69 -7.95 11.75 0.62
CA ASP A 69 -7.23 12.13 -0.59
C ASP A 69 -5.98 11.28 -0.85
N LEU A 70 -5.88 10.09 -0.24
CA LEU A 70 -4.71 9.22 -0.39
C LEU A 70 -4.47 8.88 -1.86
N HIS A 71 -3.24 9.06 -2.30
CA HIS A 71 -2.81 8.79 -3.67
C HIS A 71 -1.56 7.93 -3.69
N HIS A 72 -1.59 6.87 -4.50
CA HIS A 72 -0.48 5.95 -4.69
C HIS A 72 0.14 6.18 -6.06
N GLU A 73 1.36 6.71 -6.08
CA GLU A 73 2.15 6.82 -7.29
C GLU A 73 3.11 5.64 -7.39
N ILE A 74 2.98 4.86 -8.48
CA ILE A 74 3.93 3.77 -8.75
C ILE A 74 5.19 4.39 -9.33
N VAL A 75 6.29 4.32 -8.57
CA VAL A 75 7.59 4.88 -8.97
C VAL A 75 8.41 3.86 -9.72
N ASP A 76 8.44 2.62 -9.24
CA ASP A 76 9.10 1.50 -9.89
C ASP A 76 8.20 0.27 -9.86
N MET A 77 8.27 -0.54 -10.91
CA MET A 77 7.56 -1.80 -10.99
C MET A 77 8.32 -2.77 -11.89
N VAL A 78 8.62 -3.94 -11.36
CA VAL A 78 9.23 -5.04 -12.11
C VAL A 78 8.40 -6.30 -11.90
N ALA A 79 8.34 -7.16 -12.91
CA ALA A 79 7.62 -8.41 -12.83
C ALA A 79 8.48 -9.57 -13.33
N GLU A 80 8.41 -10.68 -12.63
CA GLU A 80 9.03 -11.94 -13.01
C GLU A 80 8.07 -13.08 -12.64
N GLY A 81 7.69 -13.87 -13.64
CA GLY A 81 6.72 -14.95 -13.44
C GLY A 81 5.38 -14.41 -12.91
N ASP A 82 4.95 -14.93 -11.78
CA ASP A 82 3.70 -14.58 -11.10
C ASP A 82 3.82 -13.45 -10.08
N LYS A 83 5.02 -12.86 -9.93
CA LYS A 83 5.29 -11.83 -8.94
C LYS A 83 5.56 -10.47 -9.56
N VAL A 84 5.01 -9.44 -8.92
CA VAL A 84 5.27 -8.05 -9.25
C VAL A 84 5.87 -7.36 -8.03
N ALA A 85 7.07 -6.80 -8.18
CA ALA A 85 7.69 -5.95 -7.17
C ALA A 85 7.36 -4.50 -7.48
N ILE A 86 7.03 -3.72 -6.44
CA ILE A 86 6.63 -2.32 -6.57
C ILE A 86 7.33 -1.43 -5.57
N ARG A 87 7.55 -0.20 -5.98
CA ARG A 87 7.89 0.91 -5.09
C ARG A 87 6.90 2.04 -5.37
N LEU A 88 6.27 2.52 -4.32
CA LEU A 88 5.24 3.55 -4.37
C LEU A 88 5.70 4.79 -3.60
N ASN A 89 5.27 5.95 -4.05
CA ASN A 89 5.19 7.14 -3.22
C ASN A 89 3.70 7.38 -2.89
N VAL A 90 3.40 7.48 -1.61
CA VAL A 90 2.03 7.65 -1.11
C VAL A 90 1.90 9.03 -0.48
N THR A 91 0.93 9.80 -0.94
CA THR A 91 0.64 11.14 -0.43
C THR A 91 -0.79 11.25 0.05
N GLY A 92 -1.03 12.16 0.98
CA GLY A 92 -2.38 12.40 1.50
C GLY A 92 -2.38 13.51 2.54
N THR A 93 -3.57 13.77 3.11
CA THR A 93 -3.78 14.77 4.15
C THR A 93 -4.51 14.13 5.32
N HIS A 94 -4.00 14.35 6.54
CA HIS A 94 -4.56 13.80 7.78
C HIS A 94 -5.83 14.58 8.18
N ASN A 95 -6.97 14.15 7.65
CA ASN A 95 -8.27 14.79 7.84
C ASN A 95 -9.25 13.99 8.69
N GLY A 96 -8.86 12.81 9.16
CA GLY A 96 -9.65 11.97 10.06
C GLY A 96 -8.79 11.32 11.11
N LYS A 97 -9.41 10.81 12.18
CA LYS A 97 -8.69 10.15 13.27
C LYS A 97 -7.91 8.94 12.75
N PHE A 98 -6.63 8.85 13.10
CA PHE A 98 -5.76 7.72 12.75
C PHE A 98 -5.01 7.24 14.00
N GLN A 99 -5.17 5.98 14.36
CA GLN A 99 -4.53 5.35 15.53
C GLN A 99 -4.60 6.20 16.80
N GLY A 100 -5.79 6.75 17.08
CA GLY A 100 -6.02 7.59 18.25
C GLY A 100 -5.60 9.06 18.08
N ILE A 101 -4.94 9.43 16.99
CA ILE A 101 -4.52 10.80 16.74
C ILE A 101 -5.64 11.56 16.03
N PRO A 102 -6.16 12.66 16.63
CA PRO A 102 -7.17 13.49 15.97
C PRO A 102 -6.64 14.11 14.68
N PRO A 103 -7.52 14.48 13.73
CA PRO A 103 -7.09 15.07 12.48
C PRO A 103 -6.25 16.35 12.69
N THR A 104 -5.09 16.38 12.04
CA THR A 104 -4.11 17.50 12.18
C THR A 104 -4.10 18.42 10.96
N GLY A 105 -4.70 18.00 9.85
CA GLY A 105 -4.60 18.69 8.55
C GLY A 105 -3.21 18.62 7.91
N LYS A 106 -2.27 17.88 8.52
CA LYS A 106 -0.91 17.75 8.01
C LYS A 106 -0.85 16.85 6.79
N LYS A 107 0.02 17.20 5.85
CA LYS A 107 0.28 16.38 4.66
C LYS A 107 1.29 15.30 4.99
N LEU A 108 1.08 14.12 4.40
CA LEU A 108 2.04 13.02 4.44
C LEU A 108 2.60 12.74 3.05
N SER A 109 3.84 12.27 3.04
CA SER A 109 4.49 11.69 1.88
C SER A 109 5.43 10.61 2.37
N LEU A 110 5.18 9.37 1.98
CA LEU A 110 5.97 8.22 2.40
C LEU A 110 6.16 7.23 1.28
N ASP A 111 7.21 6.41 1.42
CA ASP A 111 7.49 5.34 0.47
C ASP A 111 6.94 4.01 0.99
N GLU A 112 6.42 3.22 0.08
CA GLU A 112 6.03 1.84 0.31
C GLU A 112 6.72 0.95 -0.72
N MET A 113 7.05 -0.26 -0.31
CA MET A 113 7.64 -1.27 -1.19
C MET A 113 7.03 -2.62 -0.89
N GLY A 114 6.93 -3.45 -1.91
CA GLY A 114 6.42 -4.79 -1.70
C GLY A 114 6.40 -5.69 -2.91
N PHE A 115 5.87 -6.88 -2.68
CA PHE A 115 5.65 -7.91 -3.68
C PHE A 115 4.18 -8.29 -3.72
N ILE A 116 3.64 -8.41 -4.91
CA ILE A 116 2.28 -8.92 -5.12
C ILE A 116 2.36 -10.15 -6.02
N THR A 117 1.72 -11.23 -5.61
CA THR A 117 1.63 -12.48 -6.38
C THR A 117 0.26 -12.58 -7.02
N LEU A 118 0.24 -12.93 -8.29
CA LEU A 118 -0.98 -13.17 -9.05
C LEU A 118 -1.07 -14.64 -9.50
N ILE A 119 -2.27 -15.18 -9.46
CA ILE A 119 -2.57 -16.54 -9.96
C ILE A 119 -3.63 -16.39 -11.04
N ASN A 120 -3.30 -16.82 -12.27
CA ASN A 120 -4.22 -16.72 -13.42
C ASN A 120 -4.85 -15.32 -13.57
N GLY A 121 -4.04 -14.28 -13.44
CA GLY A 121 -4.50 -12.90 -13.57
C GLY A 121 -5.31 -12.36 -12.39
N LYS A 122 -5.29 -13.02 -11.24
CA LYS A 122 -5.93 -12.58 -10.00
C LYS A 122 -4.92 -12.40 -8.89
N ILE A 123 -5.04 -11.32 -8.15
CA ILE A 123 -4.19 -11.05 -6.99
C ILE A 123 -4.50 -12.06 -5.89
N SER A 124 -3.51 -12.81 -5.44
CA SER A 124 -3.64 -13.83 -4.40
C SER A 124 -2.96 -13.45 -3.09
N GLU A 125 -1.81 -12.82 -3.17
CA GLU A 125 -1.00 -12.48 -2.01
C GLU A 125 -0.30 -11.14 -2.21
N GLY A 126 -0.18 -10.39 -1.14
CA GLY A 126 0.60 -9.16 -1.13
C GLY A 126 1.45 -9.04 0.13
N TRP A 127 2.65 -8.51 -0.03
CA TRP A 127 3.54 -8.12 1.05
C TRP A 127 3.94 -6.67 0.83
N ILE A 128 3.45 -5.76 1.67
CA ILE A 128 3.73 -4.33 1.56
C ILE A 128 4.36 -3.85 2.87
N SER A 129 5.52 -3.23 2.75
CA SER A 129 6.15 -2.48 3.84
C SER A 129 5.95 -0.99 3.62
N ALA A 130 5.33 -0.33 4.58
CA ALA A 130 5.17 1.11 4.62
C ALA A 130 6.11 1.70 5.67
N ASP A 131 6.61 2.90 5.44
CA ASP A 131 7.37 3.66 6.45
C ASP A 131 6.43 4.26 7.49
N THR A 132 5.92 3.41 8.37
CA THR A 132 4.94 3.79 9.40
C THR A 132 5.52 4.74 10.44
N MET A 133 6.82 4.64 10.75
CA MET A 133 7.48 5.59 11.65
C MET A 133 7.45 7.00 11.05
N ARG A 134 7.80 7.15 9.78
CA ARG A 134 7.75 8.43 9.07
C ARG A 134 6.34 9.00 9.01
N LEU A 135 5.34 8.14 8.74
CA LEU A 135 3.94 8.54 8.79
C LEU A 135 3.58 9.15 10.15
N MET A 136 3.89 8.45 11.25
CA MET A 136 3.58 8.90 12.60
C MET A 136 4.32 10.21 12.95
N GLN A 137 5.54 10.37 12.49
CA GLN A 137 6.29 11.63 12.67
C GLN A 137 5.66 12.79 11.88
N GLN A 138 5.23 12.54 10.65
CA GLN A 138 4.62 13.57 9.79
C GLN A 138 3.28 14.08 10.32
N ILE A 139 2.45 13.20 10.90
CA ILE A 139 1.18 13.60 11.50
C ILE A 139 1.29 14.03 12.97
N GLY A 140 2.48 13.99 13.55
CA GLY A 140 2.76 14.45 14.91
C GLY A 140 2.54 13.44 16.02
N GLY A 141 2.38 12.15 15.68
CA GLY A 141 2.25 11.05 16.64
C GLY A 141 3.57 10.58 17.27
N LEU A 142 4.69 10.92 16.64
CA LEU A 142 6.05 10.65 17.13
C LEU A 142 6.94 11.89 16.92
N PRO A 143 8.01 12.07 17.74
CA PRO A 143 8.96 13.15 17.53
C PRO A 143 9.73 12.96 16.22
N PRO A 144 10.21 14.06 15.59
CA PRO A 144 11.02 13.98 14.37
C PRO A 144 12.35 13.29 14.63
N THR A 145 12.90 12.65 13.58
CA THR A 145 14.25 12.07 13.65
C THR A 145 15.28 13.19 13.80
N PRO A 146 16.26 13.07 14.75
CA PRO A 146 17.33 14.05 14.88
C PRO A 146 18.14 14.16 13.58
N ALA A 147 18.61 15.38 13.26
CA ALA A 147 19.47 15.61 12.12
C ALA A 147 20.79 14.81 12.25
N VAL A 148 21.27 14.21 11.17
CA VAL A 148 22.51 13.42 11.15
C VAL A 148 23.76 14.23 11.55
N SER A 149 23.71 15.55 11.41
CA SER A 149 24.77 16.46 11.82
C SER A 149 25.05 16.51 13.33
N SER A 150 24.15 15.93 14.16
CA SER A 150 24.37 15.82 15.61
C SER A 150 25.16 14.59 16.03
N ILE A 151 25.52 13.70 15.11
CA ILE A 151 26.39 12.56 15.37
C ILE A 151 27.82 13.08 15.24
N SER A 152 28.42 13.51 16.35
CA SER A 152 29.83 13.87 16.34
C SER A 152 30.65 12.62 16.00
N ARG A 153 31.47 12.74 14.96
CA ARG A 153 32.54 11.74 14.72
C ARG A 153 33.55 11.90 15.85
N SER A 154 33.45 11.03 16.83
CA SER A 154 34.52 10.84 17.82
C SER A 154 35.59 9.94 17.25
#